data_60b321bdad8e4c595ed8fff9f5d30d3e
#
_entry.id   60b321bdad8e4c595ed8fff9f5d30d3e
#
_cell.length_a   1.000
_cell.length_b   1.000
_cell.length_c   1.000
_cell.angle_alpha   90.00
_cell.angle_beta   90.00
_cell.angle_gamma   90.00
#
_symmetry.space_group_name_H-M   'P 1'
#
loop_
_entity.id
_entity.type
_entity.pdbx_description
1 polymer ?
#
loop_
_entity_poly.entity_id
_entity_poly.type
_entity_poly.pdbx_seq_one_letter_code
_entity_poly.pdbx_strand_id
1 'polypeptide(L)'
;MRKKVLEHYLQTSTYTYAGAYGDYFRSLPDNVAELGRLVCSQVIHRVTLHEGNTNANAKLQYGDMTKFPWYRMRCEDDILMTAAAMTAELFRLDKRGFVPDRRVDNKIVVTCRYVSVLMSAILKAKNIPCRSRAGFAPYFQPERSMDHWINQYWNAEEKRWVTIDADGFYDENGMNLGQYDIADGKFDHAAKAWLDVRNGSVDGTKFLYADGLGTCSLRAVIRALFYDFHALMNDEISYQFQPCYIDNKFEQLTEQDFKELDELAMLLLSPDENFEKLVHIWETEKKYRIMNSPLVGDYDNLGRW
;
A
#
# COMPACT_ATOMS: atom_id res chain seq x y z
N MET A 1 4.48 17.98 -16.35
CA MET A 1 3.37 17.43 -15.55
C MET A 1 2.15 18.32 -15.66
N ARG A 2 0.96 17.77 -15.90
CA ARG A 2 -0.28 18.56 -15.99
C ARG A 2 -0.65 19.05 -14.59
N LYS A 3 -0.95 20.35 -14.46
CA LYS A 3 -1.33 20.98 -13.19
C LYS A 3 -2.48 20.22 -12.50
N LYS A 4 -3.50 19.81 -13.26
CA LYS A 4 -4.66 19.05 -12.77
C LYS A 4 -4.27 17.73 -12.11
N VAL A 5 -3.24 17.02 -12.63
CA VAL A 5 -2.74 15.77 -12.06
C VAL A 5 -2.10 16.00 -10.69
N LEU A 6 -1.27 17.04 -10.57
CA LEU A 6 -0.64 17.40 -9.30
C LEU A 6 -1.67 17.88 -8.27
N GLU A 7 -2.67 18.66 -8.71
CA GLU A 7 -3.79 19.11 -7.85
C GLU A 7 -4.60 17.91 -7.34
N HIS A 8 -4.85 16.90 -8.18
CA HIS A 8 -5.52 15.66 -7.76
C HIS A 8 -4.73 14.93 -6.65
N TYR A 9 -3.41 14.80 -6.83
CA TYR A 9 -2.58 14.10 -5.83
C TYR A 9 -2.20 14.94 -4.60
N LEU A 10 -2.59 16.21 -4.55
CA LEU A 10 -2.62 17.02 -3.33
C LEU A 10 -3.90 16.78 -2.50
N GLN A 11 -4.99 16.36 -3.13
CA GLN A 11 -6.23 16.08 -2.44
C GLN A 11 -6.07 14.84 -1.54
N THR A 12 -6.68 14.89 -0.37
CA THR A 12 -6.72 13.75 0.54
C THR A 12 -7.95 12.89 0.28
N SER A 13 -7.79 11.59 0.44
CA SER A 13 -8.90 10.63 0.53
C SER A 13 -9.44 10.56 1.97
N THR A 14 -10.46 9.72 2.17
CA THR A 14 -10.90 9.31 3.51
C THR A 14 -9.73 8.71 4.32
N TYR A 15 -8.85 7.96 3.67
CA TYR A 15 -7.76 7.25 4.33
C TYR A 15 -6.57 8.16 4.65
N THR A 16 -6.29 9.15 3.80
CA THR A 16 -5.14 10.06 3.92
C THR A 16 -5.51 11.42 4.53
N TYR A 17 -6.78 11.64 4.90
CA TYR A 17 -7.19 12.86 5.59
C TYR A 17 -6.55 12.93 6.98
N ALA A 18 -5.84 14.03 7.25
CA ALA A 18 -5.08 14.21 8.48
C ALA A 18 -5.97 14.48 9.72
N GLY A 19 -7.23 14.84 9.53
CA GLY A 19 -8.12 15.23 10.64
C GLY A 19 -7.52 16.37 11.47
N ALA A 20 -7.49 16.20 12.77
CA ALA A 20 -6.92 17.18 13.71
C ALA A 20 -5.38 17.24 13.67
N TYR A 21 -4.71 16.35 12.94
CA TYR A 21 -3.25 16.23 12.94
C TYR A 21 -2.55 16.98 11.80
N GLY A 22 -3.27 17.80 11.02
CA GLY A 22 -2.69 18.51 9.88
C GLY A 22 -1.49 19.38 10.25
N ASP A 23 -1.59 20.19 11.31
CA ASP A 23 -0.50 21.04 11.80
C ASP A 23 0.67 20.19 12.32
N TYR A 24 0.37 19.12 13.02
CA TYR A 24 1.36 18.18 13.49
C TYR A 24 2.12 17.53 12.32
N PHE A 25 1.44 17.08 11.28
CA PHE A 25 2.09 16.51 10.09
C PHE A 25 2.99 17.54 9.39
N ARG A 26 2.58 18.80 9.33
CA ARG A 26 3.43 19.88 8.79
C ARG A 26 4.71 20.11 9.59
N SER A 27 4.69 19.84 10.90
CA SER A 27 5.85 20.01 11.77
C SER A 27 6.88 18.86 11.71
N LEU A 28 6.53 17.73 11.10
CA LEU A 28 7.45 16.59 10.92
C LEU A 28 8.57 16.94 9.93
N PRO A 29 9.67 16.16 9.86
CA PRO A 29 10.80 16.43 8.97
C PRO A 29 10.41 16.70 7.52
N ASP A 30 11.10 17.65 6.86
CA ASP A 30 10.89 17.97 5.46
C ASP A 30 11.66 17.05 4.52
N ASN A 31 12.77 16.50 4.98
CA ASN A 31 13.54 15.51 4.23
C ASN A 31 12.75 14.20 4.15
N VAL A 32 12.42 13.77 2.95
CA VAL A 32 11.56 12.59 2.73
C VAL A 32 12.18 11.30 3.26
N ALA A 33 13.49 11.15 3.17
CA ALA A 33 14.17 9.97 3.70
C ALA A 33 14.17 9.94 5.23
N GLU A 34 14.36 11.09 5.87
CA GLU A 34 14.25 11.22 7.32
C GLU A 34 12.80 10.95 7.78
N LEU A 35 11.83 11.52 7.07
CA LEU A 35 10.42 11.29 7.34
C LEU A 35 10.04 9.81 7.19
N GLY A 36 10.48 9.14 6.13
CA GLY A 36 10.21 7.71 5.92
C GLY A 36 10.79 6.84 7.03
N ARG A 37 12.03 7.10 7.45
CA ARG A 37 12.63 6.41 8.61
C ARG A 37 11.85 6.66 9.90
N LEU A 38 11.37 7.90 10.09
CA LEU A 38 10.55 8.24 11.24
C LEU A 38 9.22 7.49 11.21
N VAL A 39 8.53 7.42 10.08
CA VAL A 39 7.27 6.67 9.93
C VAL A 39 7.51 5.18 10.18
N CYS A 40 8.53 4.59 9.57
CA CYS A 40 8.90 3.19 9.75
C CYS A 40 9.15 2.85 11.23
N SER A 41 9.76 3.77 11.99
CA SER A 41 10.02 3.56 13.42
C SER A 41 8.75 3.48 14.28
N GLN A 42 7.58 3.88 13.79
CA GLN A 42 6.31 3.85 14.52
C GLN A 42 5.57 2.49 14.40
N VAL A 43 5.97 1.67 13.45
CA VAL A 43 5.20 0.48 13.06
C VAL A 43 5.97 -0.82 13.25
N ILE A 44 5.23 -1.91 13.34
CA ILE A 44 5.71 -3.28 13.19
C ILE A 44 4.94 -3.86 12.00
N HIS A 45 5.62 -4.38 11.01
CA HIS A 45 4.94 -5.06 9.91
C HIS A 45 4.37 -6.40 10.39
N ARG A 46 3.10 -6.67 10.08
CA ARG A 46 2.36 -7.84 10.61
C ARG A 46 3.04 -9.18 10.35
N VAL A 47 3.86 -9.29 9.30
CA VAL A 47 4.58 -10.54 8.99
C VAL A 47 5.43 -11.02 10.16
N THR A 48 5.92 -10.11 11.00
CA THR A 48 6.66 -10.42 12.22
C THR A 48 5.87 -11.29 13.19
N LEU A 49 4.53 -11.17 13.18
CA LEU A 49 3.66 -11.95 14.06
C LEU A 49 3.59 -13.42 13.65
N HIS A 50 3.80 -13.77 12.38
CA HIS A 50 3.81 -15.16 11.92
C HIS A 50 4.97 -15.95 12.49
N GLU A 51 6.07 -15.28 12.78
CA GLU A 51 7.28 -15.88 13.34
C GLU A 51 7.32 -15.80 14.88
N GLY A 52 6.29 -15.18 15.47
CA GLY A 52 6.17 -14.99 16.92
C GLY A 52 7.28 -14.12 17.50
N ASN A 53 7.59 -14.32 18.78
CA ASN A 53 8.67 -13.62 19.48
C ASN A 53 10.04 -14.26 19.22
N THR A 54 10.36 -14.52 17.97
CA THR A 54 11.52 -15.29 17.56
C THR A 54 12.66 -14.42 17.07
N ASN A 55 13.68 -15.07 16.52
CA ASN A 55 14.85 -14.41 15.92
C ASN A 55 14.51 -13.44 14.78
N ALA A 56 13.38 -13.57 14.13
CA ALA A 56 12.92 -12.61 13.13
C ALA A 56 12.86 -11.19 13.68
N ASN A 57 12.47 -11.04 14.94
CA ASN A 57 12.47 -9.78 15.64
C ASN A 57 13.83 -9.05 15.62
N ALA A 58 14.92 -9.77 15.79
CA ALA A 58 16.26 -9.18 15.75
C ALA A 58 16.67 -8.76 14.33
N LYS A 59 16.17 -9.48 13.31
CA LYS A 59 16.47 -9.20 11.91
C LYS A 59 15.66 -8.03 11.35
N LEU A 60 14.44 -7.84 11.83
CA LEU A 60 13.49 -6.89 11.28
C LEU A 60 13.60 -5.48 11.87
N GLN A 61 14.55 -5.20 12.74
CA GLN A 61 14.82 -3.87 13.33
C GLN A 61 13.66 -3.24 14.11
N TYR A 62 12.60 -4.00 14.44
CA TYR A 62 11.45 -3.45 15.18
C TYR A 62 11.68 -3.29 16.68
N GLY A 63 12.70 -3.96 17.20
CA GLY A 63 12.99 -4.03 18.62
C GLY A 63 12.62 -5.40 19.20
N ASP A 64 12.77 -5.56 20.51
CA ASP A 64 12.56 -6.84 21.19
C ASP A 64 11.08 -7.18 21.35
N MET A 65 10.55 -8.05 20.49
CA MET A 65 9.14 -8.47 20.47
C MET A 65 8.73 -9.25 21.73
N THR A 66 9.66 -9.78 22.52
CA THR A 66 9.31 -10.39 23.82
C THR A 66 8.71 -9.38 24.81
N LYS A 67 8.93 -8.08 24.56
CA LYS A 67 8.35 -6.96 25.34
C LYS A 67 7.01 -6.49 24.76
N PHE A 68 6.60 -6.99 23.59
CA PHE A 68 5.34 -6.59 22.99
C PHE A 68 4.17 -7.24 23.75
N PRO A 69 3.10 -6.50 24.11
CA PRO A 69 1.98 -7.03 24.87
C PRO A 69 1.26 -8.13 24.10
N TRP A 70 1.12 -9.32 24.70
CA TRP A 70 0.49 -10.48 24.05
C TRP A 70 -0.94 -10.20 23.53
N TYR A 71 -1.70 -9.38 24.23
CA TYR A 71 -3.08 -9.01 23.85
C TYR A 71 -3.14 -8.05 22.66
N ARG A 72 -2.01 -7.48 22.24
CA ARG A 72 -1.85 -6.67 21.01
C ARG A 72 -1.12 -7.42 19.90
N MET A 73 -0.74 -8.69 20.10
CA MET A 73 -0.09 -9.51 19.07
C MET A 73 -1.09 -9.90 17.97
N ARG A 74 -1.64 -8.92 17.30
CA ARG A 74 -2.52 -9.08 16.15
C ARG A 74 -2.34 -7.91 15.19
N CYS A 75 -2.69 -8.12 13.93
CA CYS A 75 -2.77 -7.02 12.98
C CYS A 75 -3.87 -6.03 13.39
N GLU A 76 -3.55 -4.74 13.35
CA GLU A 76 -4.47 -3.65 13.70
C GLU A 76 -5.09 -3.00 12.44
N ASP A 77 -4.94 -3.64 11.27
CA ASP A 77 -5.40 -3.15 9.98
C ASP A 77 -6.90 -2.83 9.94
N ASP A 78 -7.71 -3.62 10.64
CA ASP A 78 -9.17 -3.49 10.65
C ASP A 78 -9.68 -2.28 11.45
N ILE A 79 -8.88 -1.80 12.39
CA ILE A 79 -9.24 -0.70 13.28
C ILE A 79 -8.53 0.61 12.93
N LEU A 80 -7.32 0.53 12.40
CA LEU A 80 -6.48 1.70 12.13
C LEU A 80 -6.45 2.04 10.63
N MET A 81 -7.58 1.99 9.94
CA MET A 81 -7.63 2.11 8.47
C MET A 81 -7.17 3.45 7.91
N THR A 82 -7.17 4.53 8.71
CA THR A 82 -6.90 5.89 8.24
C THR A 82 -5.66 6.48 8.91
N ALA A 83 -5.02 7.45 8.24
CA ALA A 83 -3.89 8.18 8.81
C ALA A 83 -4.24 8.85 10.15
N ALA A 84 -5.45 9.41 10.27
CA ALA A 84 -5.91 10.02 11.51
C ALA A 84 -6.05 8.99 12.65
N ALA A 85 -6.64 7.81 12.38
CA ALA A 85 -6.78 6.75 13.37
C ALA A 85 -5.43 6.21 13.85
N MET A 86 -4.51 5.92 12.90
CA MET A 86 -3.14 5.51 13.23
C MET A 86 -2.42 6.53 14.09
N THR A 87 -2.52 7.82 13.73
CA THR A 87 -1.88 8.90 14.48
C THR A 87 -2.46 9.05 15.89
N ALA A 88 -3.79 8.94 16.03
CA ALA A 88 -4.45 8.96 17.33
C ALA A 88 -3.95 7.83 18.23
N GLU A 89 -3.84 6.62 17.71
CA GLU A 89 -3.33 5.46 18.43
C GLU A 89 -1.85 5.64 18.82
N LEU A 90 -1.03 6.15 17.90
CA LEU A 90 0.38 6.43 18.20
C LEU A 90 0.55 7.46 19.33
N PHE A 91 -0.30 8.50 19.38
CA PHE A 91 -0.31 9.46 20.50
C PHE A 91 -0.86 8.84 21.79
N ARG A 92 -1.84 7.95 21.70
CA ARG A 92 -2.35 7.22 22.86
C ARG A 92 -1.27 6.35 23.50
N LEU A 93 -0.45 5.71 22.68
CA LEU A 93 0.64 4.82 23.12
C LEU A 93 1.87 5.61 23.61
N ASP A 94 2.17 6.75 23.00
CA ASP A 94 3.26 7.62 23.39
C ASP A 94 2.90 9.09 23.09
N LYS A 95 2.76 9.89 24.16
CA LYS A 95 2.33 11.30 24.06
C LYS A 95 3.29 12.19 23.25
N ARG A 96 4.50 11.73 22.97
CA ARG A 96 5.46 12.47 22.13
C ARG A 96 5.08 12.43 20.63
N GLY A 97 4.13 11.59 20.24
CA GLY A 97 3.75 11.40 18.83
C GLY A 97 4.74 10.53 18.08
N PHE A 98 5.16 10.92 16.88
CA PHE A 98 6.14 10.18 16.07
C PHE A 98 7.54 10.46 16.60
N VAL A 99 8.22 9.40 17.03
CA VAL A 99 9.57 9.48 17.63
C VAL A 99 10.47 8.37 17.08
N PRO A 100 11.75 8.66 16.80
CA PRO A 100 12.65 7.69 16.20
C PRO A 100 13.02 6.54 17.17
N ASP A 101 12.94 6.79 18.47
CA ASP A 101 13.24 5.84 19.54
C ASP A 101 12.00 5.17 20.14
N ARG A 102 10.91 5.04 19.35
CA ARG A 102 9.66 4.43 19.81
C ARG A 102 9.91 3.02 20.33
N ARG A 103 9.51 2.78 21.57
CA ARG A 103 9.59 1.46 22.17
C ARG A 103 8.70 0.47 21.43
N VAL A 104 9.13 -0.78 21.33
CA VAL A 104 8.40 -1.84 20.61
C VAL A 104 6.96 -2.02 21.11
N ASP A 105 6.75 -1.94 22.42
CA ASP A 105 5.43 -2.07 23.06
C ASP A 105 4.48 -0.89 22.78
N ASN A 106 4.99 0.20 22.23
CA ASN A 106 4.23 1.40 21.84
C ASN A 106 4.05 1.56 20.31
N LYS A 107 4.53 0.60 19.51
CA LYS A 107 4.33 0.59 18.05
C LYS A 107 2.97 0.03 17.70
N ILE A 108 2.44 0.42 16.54
CA ILE A 108 1.25 -0.19 15.94
C ILE A 108 1.65 -1.34 15.02
N VAL A 109 0.77 -2.34 14.87
CA VAL A 109 1.02 -3.52 14.02
C VAL A 109 0.16 -3.43 12.78
N VAL A 110 0.78 -3.04 11.67
CA VAL A 110 0.07 -2.79 10.40
C VAL A 110 0.89 -3.32 9.20
N THR A 111 0.31 -3.25 8.01
CA THR A 111 0.99 -3.67 6.77
C THR A 111 1.52 -2.48 5.97
N CYS A 112 2.21 -2.77 4.88
CA CYS A 112 2.81 -1.79 3.96
C CYS A 112 1.82 -0.72 3.46
N ARG A 113 0.54 -1.09 3.19
CA ARG A 113 -0.48 -0.12 2.79
C ARG A 113 -0.62 1.02 3.80
N TYR A 114 -0.59 0.71 5.08
CA TYR A 114 -0.81 1.69 6.15
C TYR A 114 0.39 2.62 6.31
N VAL A 115 1.60 2.11 6.10
CA VAL A 115 2.81 2.92 5.99
C VAL A 115 2.69 3.89 4.80
N SER A 116 2.25 3.38 3.65
CA SER A 116 2.02 4.20 2.45
C SER A 116 0.94 5.27 2.67
N VAL A 117 -0.16 4.94 3.37
CA VAL A 117 -1.22 5.89 3.73
C VAL A 117 -0.71 6.98 4.67
N LEU A 118 0.10 6.64 5.69
CA LEU A 118 0.72 7.64 6.58
C LEU A 118 1.66 8.57 5.81
N MET A 119 2.54 8.02 4.98
CA MET A 119 3.44 8.81 4.14
C MET A 119 2.67 9.75 3.21
N SER A 120 1.64 9.25 2.52
CA SER A 120 0.78 10.07 1.66
C SER A 120 0.11 11.20 2.43
N ALA A 121 -0.46 10.92 3.61
CA ALA A 121 -1.12 11.93 4.44
C ALA A 121 -0.17 13.03 4.89
N ILE A 122 1.03 12.67 5.34
CA ILE A 122 2.03 13.63 5.81
C ILE A 122 2.54 14.50 4.66
N LEU A 123 2.89 13.89 3.52
CA LEU A 123 3.39 14.61 2.35
C LEU A 123 2.33 15.57 1.78
N LYS A 124 1.07 15.13 1.68
CA LYS A 124 -0.05 15.99 1.26
C LYS A 124 -0.28 17.14 2.25
N ALA A 125 -0.18 16.92 3.56
CA ALA A 125 -0.26 17.99 4.56
C ALA A 125 0.87 19.02 4.43
N LYS A 126 2.05 18.60 3.95
CA LYS A 126 3.19 19.45 3.61
C LYS A 126 3.09 20.10 2.21
N ASN A 127 1.94 19.97 1.54
CA ASN A 127 1.71 20.47 0.19
C ASN A 127 2.61 19.84 -0.88
N ILE A 128 3.00 18.57 -0.68
CA ILE A 128 3.76 17.79 -1.66
C ILE A 128 2.81 16.79 -2.29
N PRO A 129 2.55 16.87 -3.62
CA PRO A 129 1.72 15.87 -4.31
C PRO A 129 2.28 14.47 -4.08
N CYS A 130 1.43 13.57 -3.59
CA CYS A 130 1.81 12.20 -3.29
C CYS A 130 0.69 11.24 -3.62
N ARG A 131 1.06 10.07 -4.12
CA ARG A 131 0.15 8.97 -4.41
C ARG A 131 0.70 7.66 -3.88
N SER A 132 -0.16 6.82 -3.34
CA SER A 132 0.15 5.41 -3.09
C SER A 132 0.12 4.63 -4.39
N ARG A 133 0.95 3.59 -4.49
CA ARG A 133 0.97 2.66 -5.60
C ARG A 133 0.98 1.23 -5.05
N ALA A 134 0.25 0.35 -5.69
CA ALA A 134 0.25 -1.07 -5.37
C ALA A 134 0.87 -1.88 -6.52
N GLY A 135 1.47 -3.00 -6.15
CA GLY A 135 2.12 -3.91 -7.08
C GLY A 135 2.85 -5.00 -6.34
N PHE A 136 4.05 -5.32 -6.80
CA PHE A 136 4.83 -6.42 -6.24
C PHE A 136 6.29 -6.01 -6.06
N ALA A 137 6.87 -6.42 -4.94
CA ALA A 137 8.25 -6.16 -4.57
C ALA A 137 9.13 -7.40 -4.84
N PRO A 138 9.96 -7.39 -5.89
CA PRO A 138 10.86 -8.50 -6.20
C PRO A 138 12.09 -8.55 -5.28
N TYR A 139 12.28 -7.52 -4.47
CA TYR A 139 13.43 -7.38 -3.59
C TYR A 139 13.27 -8.04 -2.23
N PHE A 140 12.09 -8.58 -1.92
CA PHE A 140 11.88 -9.36 -0.68
C PHE A 140 12.40 -10.79 -0.77
N GLN A 141 12.33 -11.39 -1.95
CA GLN A 141 12.78 -12.77 -2.19
C GLN A 141 13.37 -12.91 -3.60
N PRO A 142 14.41 -13.74 -3.79
CA PRO A 142 15.11 -13.84 -5.08
C PRO A 142 14.24 -14.30 -6.25
N GLU A 143 13.27 -15.19 -6.04
CA GLU A 143 12.52 -15.86 -7.12
C GLU A 143 11.06 -15.43 -7.21
N ARG A 144 10.57 -14.60 -6.28
CA ARG A 144 9.17 -14.22 -6.18
C ARG A 144 9.00 -12.74 -5.89
N SER A 145 7.93 -12.17 -6.40
CA SER A 145 7.51 -10.81 -6.08
C SER A 145 6.28 -10.88 -5.17
N MET A 146 6.40 -10.30 -3.97
CA MET A 146 5.31 -10.23 -2.99
C MET A 146 4.48 -8.98 -3.23
N ASP A 147 3.16 -9.07 -3.02
CA ASP A 147 2.29 -7.90 -3.05
C ASP A 147 2.79 -6.83 -2.06
N HIS A 148 2.80 -5.60 -2.52
CA HIS A 148 3.38 -4.51 -1.73
C HIS A 148 2.81 -3.15 -2.13
N TRP A 149 2.87 -2.19 -1.18
CA TRP A 149 2.49 -0.81 -1.37
C TRP A 149 3.67 0.12 -1.15
N ILE A 150 3.81 1.07 -2.06
CA ILE A 150 4.85 2.09 -2.06
C ILE A 150 4.25 3.48 -2.27
N ASN A 151 5.07 4.51 -2.24
CA ASN A 151 4.65 5.87 -2.55
C ASN A 151 5.41 6.43 -3.76
N GLN A 152 4.75 7.35 -4.46
CA GLN A 152 5.38 8.27 -5.38
C GLN A 152 5.05 9.70 -4.95
N TYR A 153 6.07 10.52 -4.71
CA TYR A 153 5.88 11.94 -4.46
C TYR A 153 6.48 12.79 -5.57
N TRP A 154 5.90 13.96 -5.81
CA TRP A 154 6.38 14.88 -6.82
C TRP A 154 7.56 15.71 -6.29
N ASN A 155 8.74 15.49 -6.87
CA ASN A 155 9.89 16.35 -6.63
C ASN A 155 9.79 17.56 -7.59
N ALA A 156 9.51 18.74 -7.03
CA ALA A 156 9.30 19.96 -7.83
C ALA A 156 10.60 20.49 -8.45
N GLU A 157 11.75 20.24 -7.83
CA GLU A 157 13.07 20.67 -8.33
C GLU A 157 13.47 19.83 -9.55
N GLU A 158 13.33 18.51 -9.43
CA GLU A 158 13.67 17.55 -10.49
C GLU A 158 12.56 17.39 -11.53
N LYS A 159 11.35 17.88 -11.24
CA LYS A 159 10.14 17.78 -12.08
C LYS A 159 9.80 16.34 -12.46
N ARG A 160 9.92 15.41 -11.50
CA ARG A 160 9.60 13.98 -11.66
C ARG A 160 8.91 13.42 -10.44
N TRP A 161 8.25 12.29 -10.63
CA TRP A 161 7.86 11.43 -9.53
C TRP A 161 9.09 10.69 -8.98
N VAL A 162 9.25 10.73 -7.67
CA VAL A 162 10.24 9.93 -6.96
C VAL A 162 9.52 8.77 -6.30
N THR A 163 9.94 7.56 -6.60
CA THR A 163 9.38 6.33 -6.02
C THR A 163 10.11 6.01 -4.73
N ILE A 164 9.37 5.80 -3.65
CA ILE A 164 9.92 5.49 -2.34
C ILE A 164 9.17 4.32 -1.70
N ASP A 165 9.88 3.58 -0.88
CA ASP A 165 9.34 2.53 -0.04
C ASP A 165 9.74 2.78 1.42
N ALA A 166 8.82 3.32 2.22
CA ALA A 166 9.06 3.69 3.60
C ALA A 166 8.89 2.53 4.59
N ASP A 167 8.40 1.37 4.14
CA ASP A 167 8.14 0.22 5.02
C ASP A 167 9.42 -0.44 5.56
N GLY A 168 10.53 -0.28 4.88
CA GLY A 168 11.86 -0.55 5.43
C GLY A 168 12.31 -2.01 5.43
N PHE A 169 11.69 -2.87 4.65
CA PHE A 169 11.84 -4.33 4.78
C PHE A 169 12.95 -4.98 3.90
N TYR A 170 13.79 -4.23 3.22
CA TYR A 170 14.41 -4.72 1.97
C TYR A 170 15.91 -4.85 1.93
N ASP A 171 16.63 -4.52 2.95
CA ASP A 171 18.10 -4.52 2.85
C ASP A 171 18.75 -5.83 3.32
N GLU A 172 17.95 -6.82 3.76
CA GLU A 172 18.48 -8.11 4.22
C GLU A 172 19.15 -8.94 3.11
N ASN A 173 18.79 -8.68 1.84
CA ASN A 173 19.33 -9.43 0.69
C ASN A 173 20.48 -8.70 -0.03
N GLY A 174 20.99 -7.59 0.51
CA GLY A 174 22.11 -6.84 -0.09
C GLY A 174 21.78 -6.20 -1.45
N MET A 175 20.49 -6.09 -1.80
CA MET A 175 20.06 -5.35 -2.97
C MET A 175 20.02 -3.88 -2.57
N ASN A 176 21.03 -3.11 -2.91
CA ASN A 176 21.03 -1.66 -2.72
C ASN A 176 19.87 -1.05 -3.54
N LEU A 177 18.68 -1.03 -2.94
CA LEU A 177 17.44 -0.65 -3.61
C LEU A 177 17.36 0.86 -3.87
N GLY A 178 18.10 1.67 -3.08
CA GLY A 178 17.87 3.11 -3.08
C GLY A 178 16.46 3.44 -2.61
N GLN A 179 16.09 2.99 -1.42
CA GLN A 179 14.76 2.99 -0.80
C GLN A 179 13.97 4.31 -0.95
N TYR A 180 14.65 5.45 -0.99
CA TYR A 180 14.02 6.76 -1.09
C TYR A 180 14.16 7.41 -2.48
N ASP A 181 14.64 6.66 -3.45
CA ASP A 181 14.63 6.95 -4.88
C ASP A 181 14.80 5.65 -5.66
N ILE A 182 13.77 4.81 -5.65
CA ILE A 182 13.76 3.51 -6.28
C ILE A 182 13.79 3.69 -7.79
N ALA A 183 14.80 3.13 -8.43
CA ALA A 183 14.95 3.19 -9.88
C ALA A 183 13.82 2.42 -10.61
N ASP A 184 13.49 2.90 -11.80
CA ASP A 184 12.51 2.25 -12.66
C ASP A 184 12.84 0.77 -12.87
N GLY A 185 11.80 -0.07 -12.85
CA GLY A 185 11.92 -1.52 -13.02
C GLY A 185 12.35 -2.30 -11.77
N LYS A 186 12.59 -1.63 -10.64
CA LYS A 186 12.87 -2.28 -9.35
C LYS A 186 11.62 -2.63 -8.55
N PHE A 187 10.47 -2.12 -8.95
CA PHE A 187 9.17 -2.46 -8.41
C PHE A 187 8.26 -2.90 -9.56
N ASP A 188 7.59 -4.04 -9.43
CA ASP A 188 6.66 -4.56 -10.41
C ASP A 188 5.28 -3.90 -10.20
N HIS A 189 5.00 -2.77 -10.86
CA HIS A 189 3.68 -2.15 -10.80
C HIS A 189 2.59 -3.13 -11.25
N ALA A 190 1.45 -3.11 -10.58
CA ALA A 190 0.37 -4.08 -10.79
C ALA A 190 -0.10 -4.17 -12.26
N ALA A 191 -0.18 -3.04 -12.96
CA ALA A 191 -0.56 -2.99 -14.36
C ALA A 191 0.43 -3.74 -15.27
N LYS A 192 1.72 -3.56 -15.02
CA LYS A 192 2.77 -4.28 -15.76
C LYS A 192 2.72 -5.77 -15.46
N ALA A 193 2.61 -6.14 -14.17
CA ALA A 193 2.50 -7.54 -13.74
C ALA A 193 1.27 -8.22 -14.39
N TRP A 194 0.13 -7.53 -14.45
CA TRP A 194 -1.07 -8.01 -15.12
C TRP A 194 -0.81 -8.33 -16.59
N LEU A 195 -0.31 -7.38 -17.35
CA LEU A 195 -0.06 -7.54 -18.79
C LEU A 195 1.01 -8.60 -19.07
N ASP A 196 2.06 -8.68 -18.27
CA ASP A 196 3.12 -9.68 -18.41
C ASP A 196 2.60 -11.11 -18.22
N VAL A 197 1.72 -11.32 -17.25
CA VAL A 197 1.08 -12.63 -17.03
C VAL A 197 0.07 -12.93 -18.12
N ARG A 198 -0.73 -11.95 -18.54
CA ARG A 198 -1.76 -12.12 -19.59
C ARG A 198 -1.17 -12.48 -20.93
N ASN A 199 -0.05 -11.89 -21.31
CA ASN A 199 0.63 -12.18 -22.58
C ASN A 199 1.62 -13.34 -22.52
N GLY A 200 1.82 -13.95 -21.34
CA GLY A 200 2.69 -15.10 -21.13
C GLY A 200 4.20 -14.77 -21.10
N SER A 201 4.57 -13.48 -20.99
CA SER A 201 5.99 -13.09 -20.90
C SER A 201 6.60 -13.38 -19.53
N VAL A 202 5.76 -13.52 -18.50
CA VAL A 202 6.16 -13.88 -17.13
C VAL A 202 5.26 -14.99 -16.62
N ASP A 203 5.85 -16.01 -15.97
CA ASP A 203 5.08 -17.00 -15.23
C ASP A 203 4.37 -16.33 -14.05
N GLY A 204 3.04 -16.39 -14.04
CA GLY A 204 2.22 -15.76 -13.02
C GLY A 204 2.52 -16.24 -11.60
N THR A 205 3.06 -17.44 -11.42
CA THR A 205 3.44 -17.97 -10.10
C THR A 205 4.56 -17.17 -9.43
N LYS A 206 5.25 -16.29 -10.18
CA LYS A 206 6.17 -15.30 -9.65
C LYS A 206 5.47 -14.36 -8.65
N PHE A 207 4.22 -13.98 -8.92
CA PHE A 207 3.50 -12.98 -8.15
C PHE A 207 2.66 -13.63 -7.05
N LEU A 208 3.00 -13.33 -5.79
CA LEU A 208 2.34 -13.86 -4.61
C LEU A 208 1.60 -12.77 -3.85
N TYR A 209 0.43 -13.13 -3.36
CA TYR A 209 -0.31 -12.34 -2.38
C TYR A 209 -0.04 -12.87 -0.96
N ALA A 210 0.31 -11.97 -0.04
CA ALA A 210 0.74 -12.33 1.32
C ALA A 210 -0.46 -12.64 2.26
N ASP A 211 -1.36 -13.52 1.84
CA ASP A 211 -2.53 -13.96 2.61
C ASP A 211 -2.28 -15.24 3.44
N GLY A 212 -1.12 -15.83 3.32
CA GLY A 212 -0.81 -17.13 3.94
C GLY A 212 -1.48 -18.34 3.27
N LEU A 213 -2.27 -18.12 2.21
CA LEU A 213 -2.99 -19.17 1.47
C LEU A 213 -2.26 -19.57 0.19
N GLY A 214 -1.20 -18.87 -0.17
CA GLY A 214 -0.44 -19.10 -1.40
C GLY A 214 -1.12 -18.58 -2.66
N THR A 215 -2.03 -17.61 -2.53
CA THR A 215 -2.67 -16.97 -3.68
C THR A 215 -1.61 -16.35 -4.60
N CYS A 216 -1.59 -16.76 -5.86
CA CYS A 216 -0.61 -16.32 -6.85
C CYS A 216 -1.26 -16.10 -8.22
N SER A 217 -0.43 -15.78 -9.22
CA SER A 217 -0.84 -15.62 -10.62
C SER A 217 -1.90 -14.53 -10.81
N LEU A 218 -2.74 -14.64 -11.82
CA LEU A 218 -3.77 -13.64 -12.14
C LEU A 218 -4.67 -13.31 -10.95
N ARG A 219 -4.92 -14.26 -10.05
CA ARG A 219 -5.75 -14.04 -8.85
C ARG A 219 -5.07 -13.09 -7.85
N ALA A 220 -3.75 -13.14 -7.72
CA ALA A 220 -2.99 -12.17 -6.93
C ALA A 220 -2.89 -10.83 -7.64
N VAL A 221 -2.58 -10.87 -8.93
CA VAL A 221 -2.28 -9.65 -9.71
C VAL A 221 -3.53 -8.78 -9.92
N ILE A 222 -4.73 -9.38 -10.11
CA ILE A 222 -5.97 -8.63 -10.26
C ILE A 222 -6.28 -7.80 -9.00
N ARG A 223 -5.99 -8.34 -7.80
CA ARG A 223 -6.17 -7.61 -6.54
C ARG A 223 -5.26 -6.39 -6.48
N ALA A 224 -3.98 -6.56 -6.80
CA ALA A 224 -3.02 -5.47 -6.84
C ALA A 224 -3.40 -4.42 -7.91
N LEU A 225 -3.93 -4.85 -9.07
CA LEU A 225 -4.40 -3.95 -10.14
C LEU A 225 -5.50 -3.00 -9.62
N PHE A 226 -6.46 -3.52 -8.86
CA PHE A 226 -7.52 -2.69 -8.30
C PHE A 226 -7.06 -1.84 -7.12
N TYR A 227 -6.16 -2.34 -6.28
CA TYR A 227 -5.53 -1.49 -5.26
C TYR A 227 -4.80 -0.31 -5.89
N ASP A 228 -4.06 -0.53 -6.97
CA ASP A 228 -3.35 0.54 -7.67
C ASP A 228 -4.30 1.52 -8.35
N PHE A 229 -5.35 1.03 -9.01
CA PHE A 229 -6.36 1.87 -9.64
C PHE A 229 -7.10 2.75 -8.61
N HIS A 230 -7.56 2.15 -7.51
CA HIS A 230 -8.22 2.87 -6.43
C HIS A 230 -7.28 3.91 -5.78
N ALA A 231 -6.05 3.54 -5.47
CA ALA A 231 -5.06 4.47 -4.90
C ALA A 231 -4.77 5.65 -5.82
N LEU A 232 -4.70 5.43 -7.14
CA LEU A 232 -4.53 6.49 -8.13
C LEU A 232 -5.77 7.41 -8.23
N MET A 233 -6.93 6.94 -7.80
CA MET A 233 -8.16 7.73 -7.70
C MET A 233 -8.37 8.33 -6.30
N ASN A 234 -7.33 8.39 -5.46
CA ASN A 234 -7.38 8.84 -4.07
C ASN A 234 -8.39 8.03 -3.22
N ASP A 235 -8.42 6.73 -3.40
CA ASP A 235 -9.25 5.79 -2.65
C ASP A 235 -8.40 4.57 -2.26
N GLU A 236 -7.50 4.74 -1.30
CA GLU A 236 -6.55 3.72 -0.85
C GLU A 236 -7.29 2.64 -0.03
N ILE A 237 -8.14 1.83 -0.67
CA ILE A 237 -8.93 0.77 -0.03
C ILE A 237 -8.07 -0.21 0.77
N SER A 238 -8.64 -0.75 1.85
CA SER A 238 -7.92 -1.74 2.67
C SER A 238 -8.07 -3.16 2.09
N TYR A 239 -7.26 -4.07 2.62
CA TYR A 239 -7.20 -5.46 2.13
C TYR A 239 -8.50 -6.26 2.29
N GLN A 240 -9.42 -5.80 3.14
CA GLN A 240 -10.74 -6.39 3.30
C GLN A 240 -11.69 -6.04 2.16
N PHE A 241 -11.36 -5.04 1.34
CA PHE A 241 -12.23 -4.53 0.30
C PHE A 241 -11.64 -4.79 -1.09
N GLN A 242 -12.45 -5.42 -1.93
CA GLN A 242 -12.18 -5.64 -3.35
C GLN A 242 -13.48 -5.40 -4.12
N PRO A 243 -13.44 -5.01 -5.39
CA PRO A 243 -14.62 -5.05 -6.22
C PRO A 243 -15.28 -6.44 -6.21
N CYS A 244 -16.59 -6.49 -5.96
CA CYS A 244 -17.34 -7.74 -5.76
C CYS A 244 -17.08 -8.80 -6.85
N TYR A 245 -16.94 -8.35 -8.10
CA TYR A 245 -16.75 -9.28 -9.21
C TYR A 245 -15.39 -9.98 -9.22
N ILE A 246 -14.40 -9.44 -8.52
CA ILE A 246 -13.07 -10.06 -8.40
C ILE A 246 -13.10 -11.21 -7.41
N ASP A 247 -13.57 -10.97 -6.20
CA ASP A 247 -13.52 -11.97 -5.12
C ASP A 247 -14.55 -13.08 -5.32
N ASN A 248 -15.78 -12.68 -5.61
CA ASN A 248 -16.90 -13.63 -5.68
C ASN A 248 -17.06 -14.29 -7.06
N LYS A 249 -16.47 -13.71 -8.09
CA LYS A 249 -16.71 -14.12 -9.48
C LYS A 249 -15.44 -14.32 -10.30
N PHE A 250 -14.27 -14.39 -9.68
CA PHE A 250 -13.01 -14.52 -10.42
C PHE A 250 -13.03 -15.69 -11.41
N GLU A 251 -13.53 -16.85 -10.97
CA GLU A 251 -13.65 -18.05 -11.82
C GLU A 251 -14.75 -17.94 -12.91
N GLN A 252 -15.56 -16.89 -12.86
CA GLN A 252 -16.64 -16.61 -13.81
C GLN A 252 -16.31 -15.45 -14.74
N LEU A 253 -15.10 -14.87 -14.64
CA LEU A 253 -14.67 -13.81 -15.53
C LEU A 253 -14.65 -14.32 -16.98
N THR A 254 -15.26 -13.57 -17.85
CA THR A 254 -15.32 -13.86 -19.30
C THR A 254 -14.12 -13.29 -20.02
N GLU A 255 -13.88 -13.72 -21.25
CA GLU A 255 -12.85 -13.11 -22.13
C GLU A 255 -13.09 -11.60 -22.34
N GLN A 256 -14.34 -11.16 -22.31
CA GLN A 256 -14.66 -9.72 -22.40
C GLN A 256 -14.21 -8.98 -21.13
N ASP A 257 -14.41 -9.57 -19.94
CA ASP A 257 -13.93 -8.99 -18.67
C ASP A 257 -12.40 -8.89 -18.68
N PHE A 258 -11.70 -9.94 -19.10
CA PHE A 258 -10.25 -9.91 -19.23
C PHE A 258 -9.75 -8.84 -20.20
N LYS A 259 -10.44 -8.64 -21.32
CA LYS A 259 -10.10 -7.58 -22.28
C LYS A 259 -10.26 -6.18 -21.67
N GLU A 260 -11.34 -5.94 -20.94
CA GLU A 260 -11.56 -4.66 -20.25
C GLU A 260 -10.49 -4.41 -19.18
N LEU A 261 -10.06 -5.45 -18.46
CA LEU A 261 -8.96 -5.36 -17.50
C LEU A 261 -7.62 -5.12 -18.19
N ASP A 262 -7.36 -5.73 -19.35
CA ASP A 262 -6.17 -5.46 -20.16
C ASP A 262 -6.14 -3.97 -20.61
N GLU A 263 -7.28 -3.42 -21.03
CA GLU A 263 -7.44 -2.01 -21.40
C GLU A 263 -7.20 -1.08 -20.20
N LEU A 264 -7.76 -1.40 -19.03
CA LEU A 264 -7.50 -0.65 -17.81
C LEU A 264 -6.01 -0.70 -17.43
N ALA A 265 -5.39 -1.87 -17.47
CA ALA A 265 -3.97 -2.03 -17.16
C ALA A 265 -3.08 -1.22 -18.13
N MET A 266 -3.40 -1.19 -19.43
CA MET A 266 -2.67 -0.35 -20.38
C MET A 266 -2.73 1.13 -20.03
N LEU A 267 -3.87 1.63 -19.55
CA LEU A 267 -3.98 3.02 -19.10
C LEU A 267 -3.15 3.28 -17.84
N LEU A 268 -3.11 2.32 -16.92
CA LEU A 268 -2.39 2.41 -15.65
C LEU A 268 -0.85 2.34 -15.80
N LEU A 269 -0.33 1.87 -16.94
CA LEU A 269 1.11 1.96 -17.23
C LEU A 269 1.62 3.41 -17.28
N SER A 270 0.79 4.33 -17.77
CA SER A 270 1.11 5.78 -17.86
C SER A 270 -0.03 6.61 -17.29
N PRO A 271 -0.25 6.54 -15.94
CA PRO A 271 -1.45 7.10 -15.32
C PRO A 271 -1.58 8.61 -15.47
N ASP A 272 -0.46 9.33 -15.57
CA ASP A 272 -0.48 10.79 -15.74
C ASP A 272 -0.93 11.22 -17.16
N GLU A 273 -0.51 10.46 -18.16
CA GLU A 273 -0.90 10.69 -19.56
C GLU A 273 -2.35 10.31 -19.80
N ASN A 274 -2.80 9.27 -19.14
CA ASN A 274 -4.16 8.71 -19.26
C ASN A 274 -5.12 9.22 -18.18
N PHE A 275 -4.74 10.22 -17.39
CA PHE A 275 -5.47 10.65 -16.21
C PHE A 275 -6.97 10.90 -16.46
N GLU A 276 -7.31 11.65 -17.52
CA GLU A 276 -8.70 11.95 -17.85
C GLU A 276 -9.52 10.69 -18.20
N LYS A 277 -8.89 9.72 -18.85
CA LYS A 277 -9.55 8.43 -19.17
C LYS A 277 -9.77 7.60 -17.91
N LEU A 278 -8.77 7.57 -17.01
CA LEU A 278 -8.89 6.87 -15.74
C LEU A 278 -9.97 7.48 -14.85
N VAL A 279 -10.06 8.81 -14.78
CA VAL A 279 -11.14 9.51 -14.08
C VAL A 279 -12.50 9.18 -14.70
N HIS A 280 -12.60 9.19 -16.03
CA HIS A 280 -13.85 8.81 -16.71
C HIS A 280 -14.28 7.39 -16.36
N ILE A 281 -13.37 6.41 -16.43
CA ILE A 281 -13.66 5.02 -16.02
C ILE A 281 -14.09 4.97 -14.54
N TRP A 282 -13.39 5.70 -13.68
CA TRP A 282 -13.74 5.78 -12.27
C TRP A 282 -15.16 6.30 -12.03
N GLU A 283 -15.60 7.28 -12.79
CA GLU A 283 -16.93 7.88 -12.65
C GLU A 283 -18.04 7.01 -13.26
N THR A 284 -17.77 6.32 -14.36
CA THR A 284 -18.79 5.61 -15.16
C THR A 284 -18.87 4.12 -14.86
N GLU A 285 -17.75 3.44 -14.60
CA GLU A 285 -17.71 1.99 -14.39
C GLU A 285 -17.90 1.62 -12.91
N LYS A 286 -19.16 1.66 -12.46
CA LYS A 286 -19.52 1.36 -11.07
C LYS A 286 -19.04 -0.01 -10.60
N LYS A 287 -18.97 -1.01 -11.48
CA LYS A 287 -18.51 -2.37 -11.14
C LYS A 287 -17.10 -2.39 -10.53
N TYR A 288 -16.25 -1.42 -10.88
CA TYR A 288 -14.90 -1.29 -10.32
C TYR A 288 -14.85 -0.69 -8.91
N ARG A 289 -15.97 -0.11 -8.45
CA ARG A 289 -16.11 0.57 -7.15
C ARG A 289 -17.10 -0.10 -6.20
N ILE A 290 -17.90 -1.07 -6.68
CA ILE A 290 -18.82 -1.83 -5.83
C ILE A 290 -18.00 -2.86 -5.06
N MET A 291 -17.73 -2.54 -3.79
CA MET A 291 -16.92 -3.38 -2.94
C MET A 291 -17.69 -4.55 -2.36
N ASN A 292 -17.03 -5.71 -2.27
CA ASN A 292 -17.44 -6.72 -1.32
C ASN A 292 -17.08 -6.24 0.08
N SER A 293 -17.97 -6.46 1.01
CA SER A 293 -17.75 -6.14 2.41
C SER A 293 -18.34 -7.27 3.26
N PRO A 294 -17.71 -7.61 4.38
CA PRO A 294 -18.30 -8.56 5.34
C PRO A 294 -19.72 -8.18 5.78
N LEU A 295 -20.05 -6.87 5.74
CA LEU A 295 -21.37 -6.37 6.11
C LEU A 295 -22.37 -6.32 4.93
N VAL A 296 -21.90 -6.35 3.70
CA VAL A 296 -22.73 -6.27 2.48
C VAL A 296 -22.67 -7.59 1.71
N GLY A 297 -21.63 -8.38 1.94
CA GLY A 297 -21.42 -9.66 1.30
C GLY A 297 -22.25 -10.78 1.93
N ASP A 298 -21.90 -11.95 1.58
CA ASP A 298 -22.56 -13.18 1.94
C ASP A 298 -22.62 -13.38 3.47
N TYR A 299 -23.80 -13.27 4.06
CA TYR A 299 -24.03 -13.51 5.48
C TYR A 299 -23.57 -14.91 5.91
N ASP A 300 -23.54 -15.88 4.99
CA ASP A 300 -23.05 -17.22 5.24
C ASP A 300 -21.54 -17.29 5.56
N ASN A 301 -20.80 -16.26 5.26
CA ASN A 301 -19.36 -16.13 5.55
C ASN A 301 -19.04 -15.42 6.88
N LEU A 302 -20.02 -14.83 7.56
CA LEU A 302 -19.79 -14.13 8.83
C LEU A 302 -19.31 -15.05 9.99
N GLY A 303 -19.42 -16.36 9.83
CA GLY A 303 -18.91 -17.34 10.79
C GLY A 303 -17.50 -17.87 10.55
N ARG A 304 -16.78 -17.31 9.57
CA ARG A 304 -15.42 -17.77 9.17
C ARG A 304 -14.29 -16.83 9.57
N TRP A 305 -14.54 -15.94 10.51
CA TRP A 305 -13.55 -15.02 11.07
C TRP A 305 -12.79 -15.66 12.23
#